data_932e6dbf19b56a7a3d40b5a41b513111
#
_entry.id   932e6dbf19b56a7a3d40b5a41b513111
#
_cell.length_a   1.000
_cell.length_b   1.000
_cell.length_c   1.000
_cell.angle_alpha   90.00
_cell.angle_beta   90.00
_cell.angle_gamma   90.00
#
_symmetry.space_group_name_H-M   'P 1'
#
loop_
_entity.id
_entity.type
_entity.pdbx_description
1 polymer ?
#
loop_
_entity_poly.entity_id
_entity_poly.type
_entity_poly.pdbx_seq_one_letter_code
_entity_poly.pdbx_strand_id
1 'polypeptide(L)'
;MEQDYNGWKNRETWATALHIDNDQVLQEIALDYARQEIDGHDEGEEINPYHLGETFKWWIEEDLLTLENIKGNEGLWLMLTDIGSLYRVDWREIASHYLDQVREQVSA
;
A
#
# COMPACT_ATOMS: atom_id res chain seq x y z
N MET A 1 -23.14 9.62 -5.68
CA MET A 1 -22.88 9.20 -4.70
C MET A 1 -21.55 8.72 -4.60
N GLU A 2 -20.98 8.82 -3.72
CA GLU A 2 -19.78 8.58 -3.51
C GLU A 2 -19.46 7.27 -3.23
N GLN A 3 -18.49 6.77 -3.67
CA GLN A 3 -18.20 5.53 -3.48
C GLN A 3 -17.23 5.36 -2.46
N ASP A 4 -17.48 5.34 -1.34
CA ASP A 4 -16.65 5.19 -0.26
C ASP A 4 -16.56 3.75 0.06
N TYR A 5 -15.68 3.04 -0.42
CA TYR A 5 -15.61 1.62 -0.26
C TYR A 5 -14.95 1.28 1.07
N ASN A 6 -15.71 1.01 2.08
CA ASN A 6 -15.23 0.71 3.44
C ASN A 6 -14.23 1.74 3.96
N GLY A 7 -14.48 3.00 3.63
CA GLY A 7 -13.58 4.07 4.03
C GLY A 7 -12.51 4.40 3.03
N TRP A 8 -12.41 3.64 1.94
CA TRP A 8 -11.40 3.88 0.91
C TRP A 8 -12.05 4.57 -0.28
N LYS A 9 -11.25 5.25 -1.08
CA LYS A 9 -11.73 6.03 -2.20
C LYS A 9 -12.49 5.20 -3.21
N ASN A 10 -12.03 4.01 -3.50
CA ASN A 10 -12.69 3.14 -4.46
C ASN A 10 -12.37 1.68 -4.14
N ARG A 11 -13.00 0.77 -4.87
CA ARG A 11 -12.82 -0.66 -4.63
C ARG A 11 -11.39 -1.11 -4.88
N GLU A 12 -10.76 -0.59 -5.91
CA GLU A 12 -9.40 -1.00 -6.26
C GLU A 12 -8.41 -0.65 -5.14
N THR A 13 -8.57 0.51 -4.51
CA THR A 13 -7.73 0.92 -3.41
C THR A 13 -7.99 0.04 -2.19
N TRP A 14 -9.27 -0.20 -1.90
CA TRP A 14 -9.65 -1.08 -0.80
C TRP A 14 -9.09 -2.48 -0.99
N ALA A 15 -9.22 -3.05 -2.19
CA ALA A 15 -8.76 -4.41 -2.46
C ALA A 15 -7.24 -4.51 -2.32
N THR A 16 -6.51 -3.51 -2.79
CA THR A 16 -5.06 -3.49 -2.68
C THR A 16 -4.64 -3.47 -1.22
N ALA A 17 -5.24 -2.58 -0.43
CA ALA A 17 -4.92 -2.49 0.98
C ALA A 17 -5.26 -3.78 1.72
N LEU A 18 -6.38 -4.41 1.34
CA LEU A 18 -6.80 -5.64 1.99
C LEU A 18 -5.82 -6.78 1.69
N HIS A 19 -5.35 -6.89 0.45
CA HIS A 19 -4.39 -7.92 0.11
C HIS A 19 -3.07 -7.73 0.84
N ILE A 20 -2.62 -6.50 0.99
CA ILE A 20 -1.40 -6.21 1.72
C ILE A 20 -1.59 -6.58 3.20
N ASP A 21 -2.70 -6.15 3.79
CA ASP A 21 -2.93 -6.38 5.22
C ASP A 21 -3.14 -7.85 5.56
N ASN A 22 -3.68 -8.63 4.63
CA ASN A 22 -3.96 -10.04 4.90
C ASN A 22 -2.76 -10.94 4.65
N ASP A 23 -1.65 -10.40 4.16
CA ASP A 23 -0.45 -11.18 3.93
C ASP A 23 0.63 -10.62 4.84
N GLN A 24 1.08 -11.42 5.80
CA GLN A 24 2.03 -10.93 6.81
C GLN A 24 3.32 -10.40 6.19
N VAL A 25 3.82 -11.04 5.15
CA VAL A 25 5.06 -10.59 4.51
C VAL A 25 4.84 -9.25 3.83
N LEU A 26 3.75 -9.10 3.10
CA LEU A 26 3.46 -7.84 2.41
C LEU A 26 3.22 -6.71 3.42
N GLN A 27 2.52 -7.02 4.51
CA GLN A 27 2.25 -6.03 5.53
C GLN A 27 3.56 -5.55 6.16
N GLU A 28 4.48 -6.46 6.45
CA GLU A 28 5.77 -6.08 7.03
C GLU A 28 6.57 -5.21 6.07
N ILE A 29 6.54 -5.50 4.79
CA ILE A 29 7.24 -4.69 3.80
C ILE A 29 6.62 -3.28 3.74
N ALA A 30 5.29 -3.20 3.76
CA ALA A 30 4.62 -1.90 3.72
C ALA A 30 4.97 -1.07 4.93
N LEU A 31 4.98 -1.70 6.11
CA LEU A 31 5.32 -0.99 7.34
C LEU A 31 6.79 -0.55 7.34
N ASP A 32 7.69 -1.35 6.79
CA ASP A 32 9.09 -0.98 6.71
C ASP A 32 9.28 0.22 5.78
N TYR A 33 8.60 0.26 4.66
CA TYR A 33 8.66 1.43 3.77
C TYR A 33 8.15 2.68 4.50
N ALA A 34 7.08 2.53 5.27
CA ALA A 34 6.53 3.67 6.02
C ALA A 34 7.50 4.14 7.09
N ARG A 35 8.17 3.21 7.78
CA ARG A 35 9.17 3.57 8.80
C ARG A 35 10.34 4.31 8.17
N GLN A 36 10.79 3.85 7.01
CA GLN A 36 11.90 4.50 6.32
C GLN A 36 11.51 5.91 5.89
N GLU A 37 10.27 6.09 5.47
CA GLU A 37 9.80 7.41 5.08
C GLU A 37 9.82 8.35 6.29
N ILE A 38 9.36 7.89 7.42
CA ILE A 38 9.35 8.70 8.64
C ILE A 38 10.77 9.00 9.10
N ASP A 39 11.66 7.99 9.06
CA ASP A 39 13.02 8.17 9.51
C ASP A 39 13.81 9.15 8.64
N GLY A 40 13.39 9.34 7.40
CA GLY A 40 14.03 10.28 6.52
C GLY A 40 13.65 11.74 6.76
N HIS A 41 12.73 11.99 7.71
CA HIS A 41 12.25 13.33 7.99
C HIS A 41 12.62 13.72 9.42
N ASP A 42 12.71 15.02 9.67
CA ASP A 42 13.01 15.51 11.01
C ASP A 42 11.79 15.32 11.90
N GLU A 43 12.04 15.21 13.21
CA GLU A 43 10.96 15.03 14.15
C GLU A 43 10.03 16.22 14.10
N GLY A 44 8.75 15.98 14.03
CA GLY A 44 7.75 17.04 13.96
C GLY A 44 7.52 17.56 12.55
N GLU A 45 8.30 17.10 11.59
CA GLU A 45 8.13 17.52 10.22
C GLU A 45 6.90 16.87 9.63
N GLU A 46 6.12 17.61 8.86
CA GLU A 46 4.94 17.07 8.23
C GLU A 46 5.36 16.21 7.04
N ILE A 47 4.82 15.00 6.93
CA ILE A 47 5.19 14.10 5.87
C ILE A 47 4.07 14.01 4.85
N ASN A 48 4.39 14.37 3.60
CA ASN A 48 3.44 14.26 2.52
C ASN A 48 3.43 12.81 2.03
N PRO A 49 2.28 12.14 2.04
CA PRO A 49 2.24 10.73 1.67
C PRO A 49 2.47 10.46 0.17
N TYR A 50 2.66 11.49 -0.63
CA TYR A 50 2.85 11.31 -2.06
C TYR A 50 4.08 10.47 -2.37
N HIS A 51 5.20 10.77 -1.72
CA HIS A 51 6.45 10.04 -1.99
C HIS A 51 6.33 8.58 -1.61
N LEU A 52 5.76 8.29 -0.46
CA LEU A 52 5.55 6.90 -0.04
C LEU A 52 4.55 6.22 -0.97
N GLY A 53 3.55 6.95 -1.43
CA GLY A 53 2.60 6.41 -2.40
C GLY A 53 3.28 5.98 -3.68
N GLU A 54 4.24 6.77 -4.17
CA GLU A 54 4.99 6.41 -5.36
C GLU A 54 5.87 5.18 -5.12
N THR A 55 6.41 5.05 -3.92
CA THR A 55 7.18 3.88 -3.54
C THR A 55 6.30 2.61 -3.56
N PHE A 56 5.10 2.72 -3.00
CA PHE A 56 4.17 1.59 -2.98
C PHE A 56 3.74 1.22 -4.41
N LYS A 57 3.51 2.22 -5.26
CA LYS A 57 3.13 1.98 -6.63
C LYS A 57 4.22 1.20 -7.34
N TRP A 58 5.47 1.64 -7.21
CA TRP A 58 6.60 0.95 -7.82
C TRP A 58 6.70 -0.48 -7.27
N TRP A 59 6.61 -0.63 -5.96
CA TRP A 59 6.74 -1.93 -5.32
C TRP A 59 5.69 -2.92 -5.86
N ILE A 60 4.44 -2.51 -5.88
CA ILE A 60 3.37 -3.42 -6.29
C ILE A 60 3.38 -3.65 -7.81
N GLU A 61 3.55 -2.60 -8.57
CA GLU A 61 3.43 -2.70 -10.03
C GLU A 61 4.68 -3.24 -10.70
N GLU A 62 5.85 -2.84 -10.21
CA GLU A 62 7.08 -3.13 -10.91
C GLU A 62 7.91 -4.23 -10.25
N ASP A 63 7.66 -4.54 -9.01
CA ASP A 63 8.45 -5.52 -8.30
C ASP A 63 7.65 -6.76 -7.92
N LEU A 64 6.47 -6.59 -7.34
CA LEU A 64 5.69 -7.71 -6.85
C LEU A 64 4.83 -8.37 -7.93
N LEU A 65 4.02 -7.60 -8.61
CA LEU A 65 3.06 -8.13 -9.58
C LEU A 65 3.62 -8.11 -11.00
N THR A 66 4.83 -8.62 -11.14
CA THR A 66 5.44 -8.75 -12.46
C THR A 66 5.00 -10.06 -13.09
N LEU A 67 5.09 -10.13 -14.40
CA LEU A 67 4.71 -11.31 -15.12
C LEU A 67 5.51 -12.53 -14.63
N GLU A 68 6.77 -12.33 -14.35
CA GLU A 68 7.63 -13.39 -13.89
C GLU A 68 7.21 -13.91 -12.53
N ASN A 69 6.85 -13.03 -11.62
CA ASN A 69 6.43 -13.44 -10.28
C ASN A 69 5.04 -14.08 -10.30
N ILE A 70 4.13 -13.58 -11.14
CA ILE A 70 2.79 -14.09 -11.20
C ILE A 70 2.76 -15.50 -11.78
N LYS A 71 3.65 -15.78 -12.74
CA LYS A 71 3.68 -17.04 -13.36
C LYS A 71 4.08 -18.07 -12.34
N GLY A 72 3.25 -18.99 -12.07
CA GLY A 72 3.52 -20.02 -11.07
C GLY A 72 3.20 -19.64 -9.64
N ASN A 73 2.61 -18.47 -9.43
CA ASN A 73 2.20 -18.06 -8.10
C ASN A 73 0.73 -17.69 -8.13
N GLU A 74 -0.12 -18.64 -7.73
CA GLU A 74 -1.55 -18.45 -7.78
C GLU A 74 -2.02 -17.31 -6.89
N GLY A 75 -1.39 -17.13 -5.74
CA GLY A 75 -1.77 -16.06 -4.83
C GLY A 75 -1.60 -14.68 -5.42
N LEU A 76 -0.48 -14.47 -6.13
CA LEU A 76 -0.26 -13.19 -6.80
C LEU A 76 -1.20 -12.98 -7.98
N TRP A 77 -1.50 -14.07 -8.70
CA TRP A 77 -2.46 -13.99 -9.78
C TRP A 77 -3.84 -13.60 -9.25
N LEU A 78 -4.26 -14.19 -8.13
CA LEU A 78 -5.54 -13.86 -7.53
C LEU A 78 -5.56 -12.42 -7.04
N MET A 79 -4.46 -11.95 -6.47
CA MET A 79 -4.35 -10.57 -6.03
C MET A 79 -4.55 -9.61 -7.20
N LEU A 80 -3.84 -9.87 -8.30
CA LEU A 80 -3.94 -9.00 -9.47
C LEU A 80 -5.35 -8.98 -10.03
N THR A 81 -5.97 -10.15 -10.17
CA THR A 81 -7.32 -10.23 -10.75
C THR A 81 -8.35 -9.63 -9.82
N ASP A 82 -8.17 -9.76 -8.51
CA ASP A 82 -9.11 -9.20 -7.56
C ASP A 82 -9.04 -7.68 -7.52
N ILE A 83 -7.84 -7.10 -7.59
CA ILE A 83 -7.68 -5.67 -7.62
C ILE A 83 -8.25 -5.13 -8.94
N GLY A 84 -7.95 -5.77 -10.03
CA GLY A 84 -8.42 -5.37 -11.35
C GLY A 84 -7.55 -4.29 -11.94
N SER A 85 -7.95 -3.05 -11.83
CA SER A 85 -7.28 -1.95 -12.51
C SER A 85 -6.33 -1.23 -11.58
N LEU A 86 -5.05 -1.54 -11.69
CA LEU A 86 -4.05 -0.94 -10.80
C LEU A 86 -3.96 0.57 -10.93
N TYR A 87 -4.23 1.11 -12.12
CA TYR A 87 -4.10 2.56 -12.27
C TYR A 87 -5.20 3.33 -11.55
N ARG A 88 -6.23 2.64 -11.06
CA ARG A 88 -7.29 3.30 -10.29
C ARG A 88 -6.98 3.33 -8.79
N VAL A 89 -5.92 2.65 -8.37
CA VAL A 89 -5.53 2.60 -6.97
C VAL A 89 -5.01 3.97 -6.51
N ASP A 90 -5.53 4.45 -5.40
CA ASP A 90 -5.05 5.70 -4.82
C ASP A 90 -3.91 5.35 -3.88
N TRP A 91 -2.70 5.36 -4.40
CA TRP A 91 -1.52 4.95 -3.64
C TRP A 91 -1.23 5.87 -2.46
N ARG A 92 -1.60 7.16 -2.59
CA ARG A 92 -1.42 8.11 -1.50
C ARG A 92 -2.28 7.77 -0.32
N GLU A 93 -3.50 7.33 -0.57
CA GLU A 93 -4.41 6.94 0.51
C GLU A 93 -3.87 5.74 1.27
N ILE A 94 -3.31 4.75 0.54
CA ILE A 94 -2.70 3.59 1.17
C ILE A 94 -1.46 4.03 1.97
N ALA A 95 -0.65 4.91 1.40
CA ALA A 95 0.54 5.42 2.10
C ALA A 95 0.17 6.13 3.39
N SER A 96 -0.88 6.96 3.37
CA SER A 96 -1.35 7.65 4.56
C SER A 96 -1.76 6.66 5.65
N HIS A 97 -2.44 5.60 5.24
CA HIS A 97 -2.89 4.56 6.18
C HIS A 97 -1.69 3.94 6.91
N TYR A 98 -0.63 3.60 6.18
CA TYR A 98 0.52 2.97 6.82
C TYR A 98 1.37 3.96 7.61
N LEU A 99 1.44 5.22 7.17
CA LEU A 99 2.12 6.24 7.95
C LEU A 99 1.42 6.44 9.30
N ASP A 100 0.10 6.49 9.29
CA ASP A 100 -0.66 6.64 10.52
C ASP A 100 -0.46 5.43 11.44
N GLN A 101 -0.41 4.25 10.85
CA GLN A 101 -0.25 3.03 11.62
C GLN A 101 1.12 3.00 12.33
N VAL A 102 2.18 3.39 11.64
CA VAL A 102 3.50 3.43 12.22
C VAL A 102 3.58 4.49 13.31
N ARG A 103 2.96 5.65 13.09
CA ARG A 103 2.96 6.71 14.09
C ARG A 103 2.25 6.26 15.37
N GLU A 104 1.17 5.51 15.23
CA GLU A 104 0.47 5.00 16.39
C GLU A 104 1.32 4.00 17.16
N GLN A 105 2.08 3.18 16.46
CA GLN A 105 2.96 2.22 17.10
C GLN A 105 4.04 2.93 17.91
N VAL A 106 4.57 4.01 17.36
CA VAL A 106 5.63 4.74 18.02
C VAL A 106 5.10 5.51 19.22
N SER A 107 3.86 6.02 19.13
CA SER A 107 3.28 6.82 20.18
C SER A 107 2.78 5.98 21.34
N ALA A 108 2.57 4.71 21.13
CA ALA A 108 1.97 3.85 22.17
C ALA A 108 2.90 3.49 23.33
#